data_1164c3fbbd5362bf068af426d4541970
#
_entry.id   1164c3fbbd5362bf068af426d4541970
#
_cell.length_a   1.000
_cell.length_b   1.000
_cell.length_c   1.000
_cell.angle_alpha   90.00
_cell.angle_beta   90.00
_cell.angle_gamma   90.00
#
_symmetry.space_group_name_H-M   'P 1'
#
loop_
_entity.id
_entity.type
_entity.pdbx_description
1 polymer ?
#
loop_
_entity_poly.entity_id
_entity_poly.type
_entity_poly.pdbx_seq_one_letter_code
_entity_poly.pdbx_strand_id
1 'polypeptide(L)'
;MIDQVKGTRNLYGKDIDNYLHIKDKFLNCYASYGYKFVELPNIEHKDLFTKSIGENSEIVTKQMYEFEDKAGRSLVLRPEGTASVVRYHNEFHKDQSNKYSYFGKMYRYENPQKNRYREFHQAGAELIGTLDNYSDVQLIKSSFRFLNSLELNFKLKINTIGSVDERKEYVSVLKKYFDKNKKDLSKESVEKIESNTLRILDSNVQEDLQIIDLAPLITNYLEDETLQKYEDIKNMLNNINIPYSEDHKLVRGLDYYNDLTFEFVADGVVIGGGGRYDKLSQILNIGQSQGVGVAFGVDRIINQLQLDTHKEKIFLISQYEEEMYDISDELDKNHIPCLLYTSPSPRD
;
A
#
# COMPACT_ATOMS: atom_id res chain seq x y z
N MET A 1 -32.03 14.94 -7.28
CA MET A 1 -30.56 15.20 -7.39
C MET A 1 -29.87 13.84 -7.39
N ILE A 2 -28.87 13.63 -8.24
CA ILE A 2 -28.11 12.36 -8.22
C ILE A 2 -26.90 12.61 -7.34
N ASP A 3 -26.85 11.92 -6.20
CA ASP A 3 -25.77 12.08 -5.23
C ASP A 3 -24.56 11.21 -5.59
N GLN A 4 -23.39 11.58 -5.07
CA GLN A 4 -22.17 10.80 -5.21
C GLN A 4 -22.28 9.46 -4.46
N VAL A 5 -21.70 8.41 -5.02
CA VAL A 5 -21.67 7.08 -4.36
C VAL A 5 -20.93 7.17 -3.02
N LYS A 6 -21.55 6.66 -1.97
CA LYS A 6 -20.97 6.67 -0.62
C LYS A 6 -19.58 5.99 -0.60
N GLY A 7 -18.60 6.69 -0.07
CA GLY A 7 -17.22 6.19 0.02
C GLY A 7 -16.37 6.43 -1.24
N THR A 8 -16.89 7.18 -2.21
CA THR A 8 -16.08 7.73 -3.31
C THR A 8 -15.88 9.23 -3.11
N ARG A 9 -14.94 9.84 -3.80
CA ARG A 9 -14.72 11.29 -3.77
C ARG A 9 -14.17 11.82 -5.10
N ASN A 10 -14.44 13.10 -5.37
CA ASN A 10 -13.74 13.85 -6.38
C ASN A 10 -12.47 14.45 -5.76
N LEU A 11 -11.34 14.36 -6.45
CA LEU A 11 -10.14 15.11 -6.10
C LEU A 11 -10.17 16.46 -6.82
N TYR A 12 -10.03 17.55 -6.10
CA TYR A 12 -9.96 18.90 -6.66
C TYR A 12 -9.14 19.83 -5.76
N GLY A 13 -8.75 21.00 -6.27
CA GLY A 13 -7.96 21.98 -5.51
C GLY A 13 -6.66 21.35 -4.97
N LYS A 14 -6.35 21.60 -3.71
CA LYS A 14 -5.13 21.11 -3.06
C LYS A 14 -4.98 19.57 -3.11
N ASP A 15 -6.08 18.83 -3.01
CA ASP A 15 -6.02 17.37 -3.00
C ASP A 15 -5.54 16.80 -4.34
N ILE A 16 -5.99 17.37 -5.47
CA ILE A 16 -5.50 16.94 -6.79
C ILE A 16 -4.04 17.36 -7.03
N ASP A 17 -3.63 18.54 -6.56
CA ASP A 17 -2.24 18.97 -6.66
C ASP A 17 -1.33 18.03 -5.85
N ASN A 18 -1.70 17.68 -4.63
CA ASN A 18 -0.99 16.71 -3.80
C ASN A 18 -0.93 15.33 -4.49
N TYR A 19 -2.04 14.87 -5.06
CA TYR A 19 -2.09 13.60 -5.78
C TYR A 19 -1.11 13.56 -6.96
N LEU A 20 -1.11 14.60 -7.79
CA LEU A 20 -0.22 14.70 -8.94
C LEU A 20 1.25 14.77 -8.50
N HIS A 21 1.54 15.54 -7.45
CA HIS A 21 2.89 15.62 -6.88
C HIS A 21 3.38 14.26 -6.35
N ILE A 22 2.55 13.53 -5.58
CA ILE A 22 2.88 12.19 -5.10
C ILE A 22 3.14 11.25 -6.28
N LYS A 23 2.28 11.28 -7.30
CA LYS A 23 2.42 10.45 -8.50
C LYS A 23 3.75 10.70 -9.20
N ASP A 24 4.09 11.96 -9.45
CA ASP A 24 5.34 12.34 -10.10
C ASP A 24 6.56 11.88 -9.28
N LYS A 25 6.61 12.20 -7.98
CA LYS A 25 7.69 11.77 -7.09
C LYS A 25 7.83 10.24 -7.04
N PHE A 26 6.71 9.52 -7.00
CA PHE A 26 6.70 8.06 -6.98
C PHE A 26 7.30 7.50 -8.28
N LEU A 27 6.79 7.91 -9.44
CA LEU A 27 7.23 7.40 -10.74
C LEU A 27 8.72 7.68 -10.96
N ASN A 28 9.17 8.91 -10.71
CA ASN A 28 10.57 9.29 -10.89
C ASN A 28 11.50 8.54 -9.92
N CYS A 29 11.11 8.39 -8.66
CA CYS A 29 11.89 7.66 -7.68
C CYS A 29 12.07 6.20 -8.09
N TYR A 30 10.99 5.47 -8.35
CA TYR A 30 11.06 4.05 -8.68
C TYR A 30 11.70 3.79 -10.04
N ALA A 31 11.51 4.66 -11.04
CA ALA A 31 12.24 4.59 -12.31
C ALA A 31 13.77 4.67 -12.09
N SER A 32 14.25 5.52 -11.18
CA SER A 32 15.68 5.64 -10.85
C SER A 32 16.29 4.38 -10.22
N TYR A 33 15.46 3.49 -9.67
CA TYR A 33 15.84 2.18 -9.14
C TYR A 33 15.62 1.04 -10.15
N GLY A 34 15.26 1.36 -11.40
CA GLY A 34 15.05 0.40 -12.48
C GLY A 34 13.71 -0.32 -12.44
N TYR A 35 12.71 0.23 -11.73
CA TYR A 35 11.35 -0.30 -11.78
C TYR A 35 10.67 0.13 -13.09
N LYS A 36 10.00 -0.82 -13.74
CA LYS A 36 9.18 -0.57 -14.92
C LYS A 36 7.75 -0.29 -14.49
N PHE A 37 7.20 0.82 -14.92
CA PHE A 37 5.79 1.13 -14.64
C PHE A 37 4.88 0.22 -15.45
N VAL A 38 3.86 -0.32 -14.79
CA VAL A 38 2.83 -1.18 -15.38
C VAL A 38 1.45 -0.62 -15.04
N GLU A 39 0.65 -0.36 -16.06
CA GLU A 39 -0.77 -0.06 -15.92
C GLU A 39 -1.55 -1.37 -15.82
N LEU A 40 -2.17 -1.61 -14.69
CA LEU A 40 -2.90 -2.84 -14.40
C LEU A 40 -4.40 -2.67 -14.69
N PRO A 41 -5.11 -3.70 -15.18
CA PRO A 41 -6.57 -3.66 -15.32
C PRO A 41 -7.27 -3.40 -13.98
N ASN A 42 -8.36 -2.63 -14.01
CA ASN A 42 -9.21 -2.45 -12.82
C ASN A 42 -10.15 -3.65 -12.60
N ILE A 43 -10.44 -4.41 -13.67
CA ILE A 43 -11.32 -5.60 -13.65
C ILE A 43 -10.44 -6.83 -13.78
N GLU A 44 -10.62 -7.79 -12.87
CA GLU A 44 -9.88 -9.04 -12.84
C GLU A 44 -10.84 -10.23 -12.55
N HIS A 45 -10.38 -11.45 -12.80
CA HIS A 45 -11.09 -12.63 -12.36
C HIS A 45 -11.14 -12.73 -10.83
N LYS A 46 -12.29 -13.10 -10.27
CA LYS A 46 -12.49 -13.27 -8.82
C LYS A 46 -11.45 -14.22 -8.21
N ASP A 47 -11.15 -15.33 -8.91
CA ASP A 47 -10.21 -16.36 -8.46
C ASP A 47 -8.81 -15.82 -8.18
N LEU A 48 -8.39 -14.75 -8.85
CA LEU A 48 -7.09 -14.14 -8.60
C LEU A 48 -6.96 -13.69 -7.15
N PHE A 49 -8.00 -13.05 -6.62
CA PHE A 49 -7.98 -12.49 -5.26
C PHE A 49 -8.46 -13.48 -4.19
N THR A 50 -9.42 -14.36 -4.48
CA THR A 50 -9.81 -15.42 -3.54
C THR A 50 -8.64 -16.32 -3.19
N LYS A 51 -7.86 -16.72 -4.18
CA LYS A 51 -6.68 -17.57 -3.96
C LYS A 51 -5.53 -16.82 -3.30
N SER A 52 -5.23 -15.57 -3.74
CA SER A 52 -4.08 -14.82 -3.22
C SER A 52 -4.30 -14.30 -1.81
N ILE A 53 -5.46 -13.72 -1.52
CA ILE A 53 -5.74 -13.04 -0.24
C ILE A 53 -6.20 -14.04 0.82
N GLY A 54 -6.75 -15.18 0.41
CA GLY A 54 -7.36 -16.19 1.27
C GLY A 54 -8.88 -16.08 1.32
N GLU A 55 -9.56 -17.21 1.13
CA GLU A 55 -11.02 -17.30 1.05
C GLU A 55 -11.74 -16.78 2.30
N ASN A 56 -11.12 -16.91 3.47
CA ASN A 56 -11.67 -16.47 4.76
C ASN A 56 -11.29 -15.05 5.15
N SER A 57 -10.54 -14.33 4.32
CA SER A 57 -10.15 -12.95 4.60
C SER A 57 -11.36 -12.02 4.55
N GLU A 58 -11.34 -10.97 5.37
CA GLU A 58 -12.40 -9.97 5.37
C GLU A 58 -12.55 -9.26 4.00
N ILE A 59 -11.45 -9.08 3.28
CA ILE A 59 -11.47 -8.50 1.94
C ILE A 59 -12.30 -9.39 1.01
N VAL A 60 -12.03 -10.69 0.99
CA VAL A 60 -12.73 -11.63 0.11
C VAL A 60 -14.18 -11.82 0.51
N THR A 61 -14.45 -11.97 1.82
CA THR A 61 -15.80 -12.32 2.30
C THR A 61 -16.76 -11.14 2.36
N LYS A 62 -16.25 -9.89 2.51
CA LYS A 62 -17.11 -8.72 2.79
C LYS A 62 -16.82 -7.48 1.94
N GLN A 63 -15.62 -7.37 1.34
CA GLN A 63 -15.18 -6.08 0.80
C GLN A 63 -14.95 -6.06 -0.72
N MET A 64 -14.95 -7.19 -1.42
CA MET A 64 -14.82 -7.19 -2.87
C MET A 64 -16.09 -6.68 -3.56
N TYR A 65 -15.90 -5.89 -4.63
CA TYR A 65 -16.95 -5.55 -5.58
C TYR A 65 -16.99 -6.63 -6.65
N GLU A 66 -18.00 -7.48 -6.59
CA GLU A 66 -18.18 -8.64 -7.46
C GLU A 66 -19.31 -8.40 -8.46
N PHE A 67 -19.14 -8.89 -9.68
CA PHE A 67 -20.16 -8.88 -10.72
C PHE A 67 -19.90 -9.97 -11.76
N GLU A 68 -20.92 -10.29 -12.55
CA GLU A 68 -20.79 -11.20 -13.68
C GLU A 68 -20.79 -10.40 -14.99
N ASP A 69 -19.95 -10.80 -15.94
CA ASP A 69 -20.04 -10.27 -17.29
C ASP A 69 -21.15 -10.97 -18.10
N LYS A 70 -21.38 -10.50 -19.34
CA LYS A 70 -22.40 -11.06 -20.24
C LYS A 70 -22.17 -12.54 -20.60
N ALA A 71 -20.96 -13.07 -20.38
CA ALA A 71 -20.61 -14.46 -20.62
C ALA A 71 -20.68 -15.32 -19.37
N GLY A 72 -21.18 -14.77 -18.23
CA GLY A 72 -21.31 -15.47 -16.94
C GLY A 72 -19.98 -15.67 -16.19
N ARG A 73 -18.92 -14.89 -16.53
CA ARG A 73 -17.66 -14.97 -15.82
C ARG A 73 -17.71 -14.13 -14.55
N SER A 74 -17.27 -14.69 -13.43
CA SER A 74 -17.18 -13.98 -12.16
C SER A 74 -15.98 -13.06 -12.14
N LEU A 75 -16.23 -11.76 -12.06
CA LEU A 75 -15.26 -10.68 -12.12
C LEU A 75 -15.34 -9.83 -10.85
N VAL A 76 -14.28 -9.09 -10.59
CA VAL A 76 -14.19 -8.15 -9.47
C VAL A 76 -13.50 -6.86 -9.88
N LEU A 77 -13.80 -5.78 -9.18
CA LEU A 77 -12.92 -4.62 -9.16
C LEU A 77 -11.75 -4.92 -8.22
N ARG A 78 -10.51 -4.75 -8.69
CA ARG A 78 -9.30 -5.13 -7.94
C ARG A 78 -9.24 -4.49 -6.55
N PRO A 79 -9.09 -5.26 -5.47
CA PRO A 79 -8.98 -4.73 -4.11
C PRO A 79 -7.55 -4.33 -3.73
N GLU A 80 -6.54 -4.75 -4.51
CA GLU A 80 -5.11 -4.49 -4.32
C GLU A 80 -4.35 -4.74 -5.64
N GLY A 81 -3.06 -4.38 -5.71
CA GLY A 81 -2.28 -4.44 -6.94
C GLY A 81 -1.33 -5.63 -7.05
N THR A 82 -0.85 -6.19 -5.93
CA THR A 82 0.23 -7.20 -5.91
C THR A 82 -0.13 -8.47 -6.69
N ALA A 83 -1.32 -9.04 -6.47
CA ALA A 83 -1.75 -10.24 -7.19
C ALA A 83 -1.85 -10.00 -8.71
N SER A 84 -2.30 -8.82 -9.14
CA SER A 84 -2.35 -8.45 -10.56
C SER A 84 -0.94 -8.32 -11.16
N VAL A 85 0.05 -7.78 -10.42
CA VAL A 85 1.45 -7.73 -10.88
C VAL A 85 2.04 -9.13 -10.97
N VAL A 86 1.80 -9.99 -9.99
CA VAL A 86 2.28 -11.40 -9.99
C VAL A 86 1.69 -12.16 -11.17
N ARG A 87 0.39 -11.99 -11.47
CA ARG A 87 -0.24 -12.57 -12.66
C ARG A 87 0.45 -12.06 -13.94
N TYR A 88 0.62 -10.74 -14.10
CA TYR A 88 1.28 -10.13 -15.24
C TYR A 88 2.71 -10.67 -15.42
N HIS A 89 3.49 -10.72 -14.33
CA HIS A 89 4.85 -11.26 -14.35
C HIS A 89 4.89 -12.70 -14.88
N ASN A 90 4.05 -13.57 -14.33
CA ASN A 90 4.05 -14.99 -14.73
C ASN A 90 3.50 -15.24 -16.14
N GLU A 91 2.65 -14.34 -16.65
CA GLU A 91 2.15 -14.41 -18.03
C GLU A 91 3.23 -14.06 -19.06
N PHE A 92 4.07 -13.05 -18.78
CA PHE A 92 5.00 -12.48 -19.75
C PHE A 92 6.47 -12.64 -19.43
N HIS A 93 6.85 -12.89 -18.17
CA HIS A 93 8.24 -12.80 -17.67
C HIS A 93 8.63 -13.84 -16.64
N LYS A 94 7.94 -14.97 -16.52
CA LYS A 94 8.05 -15.96 -15.43
C LYS A 94 9.46 -16.48 -15.12
N ASP A 95 10.34 -16.47 -16.11
CA ASP A 95 11.73 -17.00 -16.01
C ASP A 95 12.77 -15.89 -15.74
N GLN A 96 12.32 -14.67 -15.41
CA GLN A 96 13.18 -13.51 -15.20
C GLN A 96 12.94 -12.90 -13.82
N SER A 97 13.97 -12.23 -13.29
CA SER A 97 13.76 -11.33 -12.15
C SER A 97 13.46 -9.92 -12.67
N ASN A 98 12.36 -9.33 -12.20
CA ASN A 98 11.91 -8.02 -12.66
C ASN A 98 11.43 -7.15 -11.50
N LYS A 99 11.46 -5.84 -11.76
CA LYS A 99 10.97 -4.79 -10.85
C LYS A 99 9.84 -4.06 -11.53
N TYR A 100 8.69 -4.02 -10.86
CA TYR A 100 7.49 -3.34 -11.35
C TYR A 100 7.05 -2.26 -10.38
N SER A 101 6.52 -1.16 -10.91
CA SER A 101 5.79 -0.18 -10.13
C SER A 101 4.41 0.04 -10.75
N TYR A 102 3.43 0.35 -9.93
CA TYR A 102 2.08 0.69 -10.39
C TYR A 102 1.52 1.85 -9.57
N PHE A 103 0.56 2.56 -10.16
CA PHE A 103 -0.13 3.66 -9.50
C PHE A 103 -1.56 3.71 -10.01
N GLY A 104 -2.56 3.49 -9.15
CA GLY A 104 -3.93 3.44 -9.63
C GLY A 104 -4.97 3.23 -8.55
N LYS A 105 -6.22 3.15 -8.99
CA LYS A 105 -7.38 2.95 -8.13
C LYS A 105 -7.52 1.51 -7.69
N MET A 106 -7.92 1.34 -6.41
CA MET A 106 -8.33 0.08 -5.81
C MET A 106 -9.73 0.23 -5.21
N TYR A 107 -10.41 -0.89 -4.99
CA TYR A 107 -11.83 -0.89 -4.65
C TYR A 107 -12.11 -1.87 -3.50
N ARG A 108 -12.65 -1.35 -2.37
CA ARG A 108 -13.06 -2.18 -1.23
C ARG A 108 -14.34 -1.65 -0.63
N TYR A 109 -15.31 -2.50 -0.46
CA TYR A 109 -16.57 -2.15 0.18
C TYR A 109 -16.41 -2.04 1.70
N GLU A 110 -15.60 -1.08 2.13
CA GLU A 110 -15.38 -0.77 3.54
C GLU A 110 -16.44 0.20 4.07
N ASN A 111 -16.62 0.19 5.39
CA ASN A 111 -17.35 1.25 6.05
C ASN A 111 -16.53 2.55 5.94
N PRO A 112 -17.05 3.60 5.28
CA PRO A 112 -16.30 4.82 5.09
C PRO A 112 -15.96 5.45 6.45
N GLN A 113 -14.67 5.72 6.63
CA GLN A 113 -14.11 6.40 7.78
C GLN A 113 -13.08 7.43 7.29
N LYS A 114 -12.58 8.28 8.19
CA LYS A 114 -11.48 9.19 7.85
C LYS A 114 -10.31 8.39 7.25
N ASN A 115 -9.88 8.74 6.05
CA ASN A 115 -8.79 8.09 5.30
C ASN A 115 -9.08 6.65 4.80
N ARG A 116 -10.35 6.21 4.81
CA ARG A 116 -10.79 4.93 4.23
C ARG A 116 -11.94 5.17 3.27
N TYR A 117 -11.67 4.95 2.00
CA TYR A 117 -12.62 5.11 0.91
C TYR A 117 -12.93 3.76 0.27
N ARG A 118 -14.07 3.67 -0.41
CA ARG A 118 -14.44 2.48 -1.21
C ARG A 118 -13.73 2.43 -2.55
N GLU A 119 -13.43 3.60 -3.11
CA GLU A 119 -12.51 3.80 -4.22
C GLU A 119 -11.34 4.64 -3.69
N PHE A 120 -10.12 4.10 -3.72
CA PHE A 120 -8.93 4.74 -3.17
C PHE A 120 -7.73 4.49 -4.08
N HIS A 121 -6.66 5.26 -3.90
CA HIS A 121 -5.47 5.14 -4.72
C HIS A 121 -4.33 4.44 -3.98
N GLN A 122 -3.69 3.51 -4.68
CA GLN A 122 -2.44 2.90 -4.24
C GLN A 122 -1.31 3.20 -5.22
N ALA A 123 -0.12 3.42 -4.65
CA ALA A 123 1.15 3.37 -5.35
C ALA A 123 1.89 2.15 -4.83
N GLY A 124 2.36 1.26 -5.70
CA GLY A 124 3.04 0.06 -5.25
C GLY A 124 4.23 -0.31 -6.11
N ALA A 125 5.14 -1.08 -5.53
CA ALA A 125 6.34 -1.57 -6.18
C ALA A 125 6.62 -3.01 -5.76
N GLU A 126 6.97 -3.84 -6.74
CA GLU A 126 7.14 -5.28 -6.59
C GLU A 126 8.45 -5.72 -7.24
N LEU A 127 9.27 -6.50 -6.49
CA LEU A 127 10.35 -7.29 -7.05
C LEU A 127 9.89 -8.73 -7.13
N ILE A 128 9.99 -9.34 -8.29
CA ILE A 128 9.52 -10.72 -8.52
C ILE A 128 10.61 -11.49 -9.29
N GLY A 129 10.90 -12.71 -8.84
CA GLY A 129 11.90 -13.57 -9.47
C GLY A 129 12.65 -14.44 -8.46
N THR A 130 13.96 -14.60 -8.63
CA THR A 130 14.85 -15.19 -7.61
C THR A 130 15.37 -14.04 -6.75
N LEU A 131 15.08 -14.08 -5.47
CA LEU A 131 15.33 -12.98 -4.53
C LEU A 131 16.25 -13.42 -3.37
N ASP A 132 16.97 -12.46 -2.84
CA ASP A 132 17.80 -12.55 -1.66
C ASP A 132 17.45 -11.46 -0.62
N ASN A 133 18.15 -11.41 0.50
CA ASN A 133 17.93 -10.39 1.54
C ASN A 133 18.24 -8.97 1.03
N TYR A 134 19.14 -8.84 0.03
CA TYR A 134 19.43 -7.54 -0.58
C TYR A 134 18.21 -6.98 -1.32
N SER A 135 17.38 -7.84 -1.89
CA SER A 135 16.13 -7.46 -2.57
C SER A 135 15.15 -6.77 -1.61
N ASP A 136 15.01 -7.29 -0.37
CA ASP A 136 14.18 -6.70 0.68
C ASP A 136 14.68 -5.30 1.07
N VAL A 137 15.98 -5.21 1.32
CA VAL A 137 16.61 -3.95 1.73
C VAL A 137 16.55 -2.91 0.60
N GLN A 138 16.72 -3.33 -0.66
CA GLN A 138 16.59 -2.44 -1.81
C GLN A 138 15.18 -1.86 -1.94
N LEU A 139 14.15 -2.67 -1.72
CA LEU A 139 12.77 -2.20 -1.73
C LEU A 139 12.49 -1.21 -0.60
N ILE A 140 12.94 -1.53 0.64
CA ILE A 140 12.82 -0.59 1.78
C ILE A 140 13.57 0.71 1.48
N LYS A 141 14.80 0.65 0.93
CA LYS A 141 15.61 1.83 0.58
C LYS A 141 14.92 2.73 -0.44
N SER A 142 14.36 2.15 -1.51
CA SER A 142 13.62 2.92 -2.52
C SER A 142 12.37 3.56 -1.94
N SER A 143 11.64 2.83 -1.08
CA SER A 143 10.46 3.31 -0.37
C SER A 143 10.79 4.46 0.59
N PHE A 144 11.86 4.30 1.37
CA PHE A 144 12.34 5.33 2.28
C PHE A 144 12.74 6.61 1.53
N ARG A 145 13.42 6.47 0.39
CA ARG A 145 13.79 7.59 -0.46
C ARG A 145 12.58 8.29 -1.08
N PHE A 146 11.59 7.52 -1.54
CA PHE A 146 10.33 8.08 -2.03
C PHE A 146 9.64 8.93 -0.98
N LEU A 147 9.43 8.40 0.23
CA LEU A 147 8.76 9.12 1.32
C LEU A 147 9.54 10.37 1.77
N ASN A 148 10.88 10.29 1.83
CA ASN A 148 11.73 11.47 2.11
C ASN A 148 11.59 12.55 1.02
N SER A 149 11.40 12.17 -0.24
CA SER A 149 11.20 13.14 -1.33
C SER A 149 9.89 13.91 -1.23
N LEU A 150 8.96 13.45 -0.40
CA LEU A 150 7.71 14.11 -0.05
C LEU A 150 7.81 14.93 1.24
N GLU A 151 9.02 15.02 1.85
CA GLU A 151 9.29 15.75 3.09
C GLU A 151 8.39 15.32 4.27
N LEU A 152 7.98 14.05 4.26
CA LEU A 152 7.15 13.48 5.32
C LEU A 152 8.00 13.07 6.52
N ASN A 153 7.49 13.35 7.73
CA ASN A 153 8.01 12.76 8.94
C ASN A 153 7.37 11.40 9.18
N PHE A 154 8.14 10.34 9.08
CA PHE A 154 7.65 8.97 9.21
C PHE A 154 8.62 8.06 9.96
N LYS A 155 8.13 6.93 10.42
CA LYS A 155 8.91 5.85 11.04
C LYS A 155 8.74 4.58 10.24
N LEU A 156 9.82 3.83 10.10
CA LEU A 156 9.81 2.47 9.57
C LEU A 156 9.69 1.48 10.73
N LYS A 157 8.68 0.63 10.70
CA LYS A 157 8.52 -0.52 11.58
C LYS A 157 8.77 -1.79 10.79
N ILE A 158 9.52 -2.73 11.36
CA ILE A 158 9.80 -4.02 10.74
C ILE A 158 9.45 -5.16 11.70
N ASN A 159 9.12 -6.31 11.13
CA ASN A 159 8.93 -7.57 11.84
C ASN A 159 9.26 -8.73 10.90
N THR A 160 9.41 -9.92 11.46
CA THR A 160 9.35 -11.16 10.69
C THR A 160 8.16 -11.99 11.15
N ILE A 161 7.48 -12.63 10.21
CA ILE A 161 6.39 -13.57 10.49
C ILE A 161 6.78 -15.03 10.16
N GLY A 162 8.06 -15.24 9.89
CA GLY A 162 8.63 -16.54 9.57
C GLY A 162 8.12 -17.16 8.28
N SER A 163 8.58 -18.37 8.02
CA SER A 163 8.06 -19.22 6.95
C SER A 163 6.60 -19.63 7.22
N VAL A 164 5.96 -20.23 6.24
CA VAL A 164 4.58 -20.74 6.38
C VAL A 164 4.46 -21.76 7.50
N ASP A 165 5.45 -22.64 7.67
CA ASP A 165 5.38 -23.73 8.65
C ASP A 165 5.68 -23.24 10.06
N GLU A 166 6.72 -22.40 10.26
CA GLU A 166 6.99 -21.72 11.53
C GLU A 166 5.79 -20.89 12.00
N ARG A 167 5.16 -20.17 11.05
CA ARG A 167 3.95 -19.40 11.36
C ARG A 167 2.78 -20.27 11.82
N LYS A 168 2.59 -21.46 11.25
CA LYS A 168 1.55 -22.42 11.71
C LYS A 168 1.80 -22.85 13.15
N GLU A 169 3.04 -23.17 13.49
CA GLU A 169 3.43 -23.51 14.85
C GLU A 169 3.16 -22.35 15.81
N TYR A 170 3.62 -21.14 15.47
CA TYR A 170 3.38 -19.94 16.26
C TYR A 170 1.89 -19.63 16.45
N VAL A 171 1.07 -19.75 15.40
CA VAL A 171 -0.39 -19.60 15.49
C VAL A 171 -1.00 -20.57 16.47
N SER A 172 -0.52 -21.81 16.50
CA SER A 172 -0.98 -22.83 17.48
C SER A 172 -0.65 -22.42 18.93
N VAL A 173 0.52 -21.82 19.16
CA VAL A 173 0.91 -21.30 20.45
C VAL A 173 0.08 -20.07 20.84
N LEU A 174 -0.09 -19.13 19.93
CA LEU A 174 -0.91 -17.93 20.15
C LEU A 174 -2.37 -18.30 20.46
N LYS A 175 -2.93 -19.27 19.74
CA LYS A 175 -4.28 -19.73 19.98
C LYS A 175 -4.45 -20.23 21.40
N LYS A 176 -3.55 -21.09 21.89
CA LYS A 176 -3.54 -21.57 23.27
C LYS A 176 -3.41 -20.42 24.28
N TYR A 177 -2.57 -19.43 23.96
CA TYR A 177 -2.38 -18.27 24.81
C TYR A 177 -3.65 -17.42 24.90
N PHE A 178 -4.28 -17.10 23.78
CA PHE A 178 -5.51 -16.29 23.75
C PHE A 178 -6.72 -17.04 24.32
N ASP A 179 -6.84 -18.35 24.10
CA ASP A 179 -7.89 -19.15 24.72
C ASP A 179 -7.81 -19.12 26.24
N LYS A 180 -6.59 -19.15 26.81
CA LYS A 180 -6.38 -19.04 28.26
C LYS A 180 -6.80 -17.67 28.80
N ASN A 181 -6.64 -16.61 28.00
CA ASN A 181 -6.95 -15.23 28.38
C ASN A 181 -8.29 -14.74 27.80
N LYS A 182 -9.12 -15.65 27.29
CA LYS A 182 -10.36 -15.34 26.53
C LYS A 182 -11.35 -14.45 27.29
N LYS A 183 -11.36 -14.50 28.61
CA LYS A 183 -12.29 -13.72 29.46
C LYS A 183 -11.97 -12.23 29.47
N ASP A 184 -10.71 -11.88 29.22
CA ASP A 184 -10.17 -10.54 29.31
C ASP A 184 -9.97 -9.91 27.92
N LEU A 185 -10.31 -10.65 26.85
CA LEU A 185 -10.28 -10.16 25.47
C LEU A 185 -11.62 -9.54 25.05
N SER A 186 -11.54 -8.58 24.14
CA SER A 186 -12.73 -8.02 23.47
C SER A 186 -13.50 -9.11 22.68
N LYS A 187 -14.80 -8.89 22.49
CA LYS A 187 -15.65 -9.82 21.71
C LYS A 187 -15.12 -10.05 20.30
N GLU A 188 -14.63 -8.98 19.67
CA GLU A 188 -14.05 -9.03 18.31
C GLU A 188 -12.80 -9.93 18.30
N SER A 189 -11.92 -9.80 19.27
CA SER A 189 -10.71 -10.63 19.40
C SER A 189 -11.03 -12.08 19.72
N VAL A 190 -12.04 -12.33 20.54
CA VAL A 190 -12.54 -13.69 20.84
C VAL A 190 -13.01 -14.41 19.57
N GLU A 191 -13.75 -13.73 18.67
CA GLU A 191 -14.19 -14.30 17.39
C GLU A 191 -13.02 -14.62 16.46
N LYS A 192 -11.91 -13.90 16.57
CA LYS A 192 -10.70 -14.10 15.77
C LYS A 192 -9.83 -15.28 16.25
N ILE A 193 -10.01 -15.78 17.49
CA ILE A 193 -9.18 -16.89 18.01
C ILE A 193 -9.23 -18.11 17.07
N GLU A 194 -10.40 -18.44 16.52
CA GLU A 194 -10.57 -19.60 15.63
C GLU A 194 -10.36 -19.24 14.16
N SER A 195 -10.74 -18.04 13.75
CA SER A 195 -10.77 -17.65 12.34
C SER A 195 -9.47 -17.01 11.85
N ASN A 196 -8.81 -16.19 12.67
CA ASN A 196 -7.58 -15.49 12.30
C ASN A 196 -6.81 -15.00 13.54
N THR A 197 -6.21 -15.93 14.26
CA THR A 197 -5.53 -15.69 15.54
C THR A 197 -4.46 -14.60 15.48
N LEU A 198 -3.66 -14.54 14.38
CA LEU A 198 -2.62 -13.53 14.20
C LEU A 198 -3.18 -12.11 14.19
N ARG A 199 -4.40 -11.91 13.71
CA ARG A 199 -5.04 -10.60 13.66
C ARG A 199 -5.42 -10.02 15.03
N ILE A 200 -5.37 -10.82 16.07
CA ILE A 200 -5.55 -10.33 17.43
C ILE A 200 -4.37 -9.42 17.82
N LEU A 201 -3.16 -9.74 17.35
CA LEU A 201 -1.96 -8.92 17.59
C LEU A 201 -2.08 -7.49 17.05
N ASP A 202 -2.89 -7.27 16.02
CA ASP A 202 -3.14 -5.97 15.37
C ASP A 202 -4.37 -5.23 15.97
N SER A 203 -4.92 -5.74 17.08
CA SER A 203 -6.05 -5.08 17.74
C SER A 203 -5.63 -3.77 18.41
N ASN A 204 -6.46 -2.74 18.21
CA ASN A 204 -6.31 -1.45 18.87
C ASN A 204 -7.35 -1.26 20.00
N VAL A 205 -8.06 -2.32 20.36
CA VAL A 205 -9.05 -2.29 21.45
C VAL A 205 -8.31 -2.26 22.80
N GLN A 206 -8.67 -1.32 23.65
CA GLN A 206 -7.96 -1.08 24.93
C GLN A 206 -7.88 -2.32 25.82
N GLU A 207 -8.93 -3.13 25.82
CA GLU A 207 -9.01 -4.38 26.61
C GLU A 207 -7.98 -5.42 26.14
N ASP A 208 -7.67 -5.46 24.84
CA ASP A 208 -6.75 -6.43 24.25
C ASP A 208 -5.28 -6.08 24.47
N LEU A 209 -4.94 -4.78 24.62
CA LEU A 209 -3.56 -4.31 24.57
C LEU A 209 -2.64 -4.96 25.61
N GLN A 210 -3.11 -5.13 26.86
CA GLN A 210 -2.29 -5.76 27.91
C GLN A 210 -2.01 -7.23 27.62
N ILE A 211 -2.98 -7.93 27.04
CA ILE A 211 -2.86 -9.35 26.70
C ILE A 211 -1.92 -9.49 25.50
N ILE A 212 -2.04 -8.62 24.51
CA ILE A 212 -1.18 -8.60 23.33
C ILE A 212 0.28 -8.28 23.71
N ASP A 213 0.50 -7.34 24.64
CA ASP A 213 1.85 -6.98 25.10
C ASP A 213 2.61 -8.14 25.78
N LEU A 214 1.88 -9.08 26.35
CA LEU A 214 2.43 -10.27 27.03
C LEU A 214 2.36 -11.53 26.15
N ALA A 215 1.91 -11.41 24.90
CA ALA A 215 1.83 -12.54 23.99
C ALA A 215 3.22 -13.10 23.64
N PRO A 216 3.34 -14.41 23.42
CA PRO A 216 4.60 -15.01 22.97
C PRO A 216 5.12 -14.33 21.71
N LEU A 217 6.43 -14.11 21.63
CA LEU A 217 7.07 -13.52 20.45
C LEU A 217 7.32 -14.58 19.40
N ILE A 218 7.08 -14.27 18.13
CA ILE A 218 7.32 -15.20 17.02
C ILE A 218 8.80 -15.61 16.93
N THR A 219 9.70 -14.69 17.25
CA THR A 219 11.16 -14.93 17.20
C THR A 219 11.62 -16.10 18.07
N ASN A 220 10.83 -16.53 19.06
CA ASN A 220 11.12 -17.70 19.90
C ASN A 220 10.74 -19.03 19.23
N TYR A 221 10.13 -19.00 18.05
CA TYR A 221 9.59 -20.15 17.32
C TYR A 221 10.13 -20.22 15.89
N LEU A 222 11.10 -19.37 15.56
CA LEU A 222 11.77 -19.37 14.27
C LEU A 222 12.99 -20.30 14.31
N GLU A 223 13.28 -20.93 13.18
CA GLU A 223 14.50 -21.66 12.95
C GLU A 223 15.71 -20.71 12.86
N ASP A 224 16.89 -21.20 13.18
CA ASP A 224 18.14 -20.40 13.15
C ASP A 224 18.37 -19.73 11.79
N GLU A 225 18.04 -20.40 10.69
CA GLU A 225 18.18 -19.84 9.33
C GLU A 225 17.25 -18.62 9.11
N THR A 226 16.00 -18.70 9.54
CA THR A 226 15.02 -17.61 9.43
C THR A 226 15.40 -16.44 10.33
N LEU A 227 15.86 -16.72 11.54
CA LEU A 227 16.39 -15.68 12.44
C LEU A 227 17.61 -15.00 11.83
N GLN A 228 18.55 -15.76 11.27
CA GLN A 228 19.74 -15.19 10.66
C GLN A 228 19.41 -14.30 9.45
N LYS A 229 18.47 -14.70 8.60
CA LYS A 229 17.97 -13.86 7.50
C LYS A 229 17.43 -12.52 8.01
N TYR A 230 16.66 -12.54 9.07
CA TYR A 230 16.09 -11.32 9.66
C TYR A 230 17.18 -10.42 10.26
N GLU A 231 18.15 -11.00 10.97
CA GLU A 231 19.31 -10.26 11.50
C GLU A 231 20.18 -9.66 10.38
N ASP A 232 20.38 -10.39 9.27
CA ASP A 232 21.11 -9.88 8.12
C ASP A 232 20.42 -8.65 7.50
N ILE A 233 19.08 -8.68 7.37
CA ILE A 233 18.32 -7.53 6.89
C ILE A 233 18.50 -6.32 7.82
N LYS A 234 18.43 -6.53 9.14
CA LYS A 234 18.65 -5.46 10.14
C LYS A 234 20.05 -4.86 10.03
N ASN A 235 21.07 -5.72 9.90
CA ASN A 235 22.45 -5.29 9.72
C ASN A 235 22.63 -4.49 8.42
N MET A 236 22.04 -4.93 7.32
CA MET A 236 22.07 -4.19 6.04
C MET A 236 21.39 -2.82 6.15
N LEU A 237 20.24 -2.72 6.83
CA LEU A 237 19.54 -1.44 7.06
C LEU A 237 20.40 -0.49 7.90
N ASN A 238 21.05 -1.00 8.95
CA ASN A 238 21.97 -0.22 9.79
C ASN A 238 23.18 0.28 8.98
N ASN A 239 23.76 -0.57 8.14
CA ASN A 239 24.93 -0.22 7.31
C ASN A 239 24.63 0.90 6.29
N ILE A 240 23.39 1.04 5.87
CA ILE A 240 22.95 2.11 4.95
C ILE A 240 22.25 3.27 5.67
N ASN A 241 22.30 3.28 7.02
CA ASN A 241 21.72 4.32 7.88
C ASN A 241 20.20 4.55 7.66
N ILE A 242 19.44 3.50 7.44
CA ILE A 242 17.97 3.56 7.45
C ILE A 242 17.48 3.25 8.86
N PRO A 243 16.92 4.24 9.58
CA PRO A 243 16.39 4.02 10.92
C PRO A 243 15.12 3.17 10.87
N TYR A 244 15.00 2.23 11.77
CA TYR A 244 13.83 1.39 11.95
C TYR A 244 13.56 1.12 13.44
N SER A 245 12.37 0.62 13.73
CA SER A 245 12.02 -0.01 15.00
C SER A 245 11.42 -1.38 14.75
N GLU A 246 11.72 -2.35 15.60
CA GLU A 246 11.06 -3.65 15.57
C GLU A 246 9.67 -3.53 16.23
N ASP A 247 8.67 -4.12 15.61
CA ASP A 247 7.30 -4.18 16.14
C ASP A 247 6.77 -5.61 16.01
N HIS A 248 6.93 -6.38 17.08
CA HIS A 248 6.54 -7.79 17.12
C HIS A 248 5.03 -8.04 16.97
N LYS A 249 4.22 -7.00 17.05
CA LYS A 249 2.76 -7.04 16.82
C LYS A 249 2.42 -6.82 15.35
N LEU A 250 3.38 -6.36 14.54
CA LEU A 250 3.15 -6.06 13.15
C LEU A 250 2.87 -7.34 12.38
N VAL A 251 1.60 -7.55 12.04
CA VAL A 251 1.11 -8.58 11.12
C VAL A 251 0.38 -7.90 9.97
N ARG A 252 0.45 -8.50 8.78
CA ARG A 252 -0.15 -7.90 7.58
C ARG A 252 -1.55 -8.43 7.32
N GLY A 253 -2.35 -7.61 6.64
CA GLY A 253 -3.74 -7.88 6.32
C GLY A 253 -4.02 -8.92 5.25
N LEU A 254 -2.99 -9.52 4.68
CA LEU A 254 -3.06 -10.43 3.55
C LEU A 254 -2.28 -11.70 3.91
N ASP A 255 -2.87 -12.86 3.69
CA ASP A 255 -2.36 -14.15 4.18
C ASP A 255 -1.14 -14.66 3.39
N TYR A 256 -0.84 -14.06 2.24
CA TYR A 256 0.27 -14.49 1.39
C TYR A 256 1.67 -14.09 1.88
N TYR A 257 1.78 -13.19 2.87
CA TYR A 257 3.09 -12.76 3.38
C TYR A 257 3.82 -13.89 4.12
N ASN A 258 5.15 -13.87 4.02
CA ASN A 258 6.10 -14.69 4.78
C ASN A 258 7.33 -13.86 5.11
N ASP A 259 8.16 -14.33 6.05
CA ASP A 259 9.40 -13.69 6.48
C ASP A 259 9.23 -12.20 6.80
N LEU A 260 9.99 -11.32 6.15
CA LEU A 260 9.98 -9.89 6.41
C LEU A 260 8.61 -9.25 6.15
N THR A 261 8.14 -8.48 7.12
CA THR A 261 7.03 -7.53 6.97
C THR A 261 7.45 -6.15 7.49
N PHE A 262 6.92 -5.09 6.89
CA PHE A 262 7.25 -3.73 7.31
C PHE A 262 6.10 -2.76 7.07
N GLU A 263 6.12 -1.65 7.82
CA GLU A 263 5.18 -0.54 7.68
C GLU A 263 5.88 0.81 7.81
N PHE A 264 5.40 1.77 7.03
CA PHE A 264 5.73 3.18 7.16
C PHE A 264 4.57 3.90 7.86
N VAL A 265 4.88 4.56 8.97
CA VAL A 265 3.88 5.22 9.83
C VAL A 265 4.22 6.70 9.95
N ALA A 266 3.29 7.59 9.55
CA ALA A 266 3.38 9.03 9.70
C ALA A 266 2.25 9.51 10.62
N ASP A 267 2.57 10.28 11.65
CA ASP A 267 1.61 10.81 12.64
C ASP A 267 0.60 9.77 13.17
N GLY A 268 1.11 8.56 13.45
CA GLY A 268 0.29 7.44 13.92
C GLY A 268 -0.57 6.75 12.86
N VAL A 269 -0.50 7.17 11.60
CA VAL A 269 -1.23 6.58 10.48
C VAL A 269 -0.30 5.73 9.63
N VAL A 270 -0.65 4.47 9.36
CA VAL A 270 0.07 3.62 8.41
C VAL A 270 -0.18 4.17 7.00
N ILE A 271 0.86 4.75 6.38
CA ILE A 271 0.82 5.34 5.04
C ILE A 271 1.29 4.38 3.95
N GLY A 272 1.98 3.32 4.33
CA GLY A 272 2.43 2.27 3.40
C GLY A 272 2.94 1.07 4.15
N GLY A 273 3.06 -0.04 3.48
CA GLY A 273 3.64 -1.23 4.05
C GLY A 273 3.71 -2.37 3.06
N GLY A 274 4.51 -3.36 3.39
CA GLY A 274 4.82 -4.45 2.51
C GLY A 274 5.47 -5.62 3.22
N GLY A 275 6.12 -6.46 2.44
CA GLY A 275 6.82 -7.62 2.92
C GLY A 275 7.07 -8.64 1.82
N ARG A 276 7.63 -9.77 2.19
CA ARG A 276 7.95 -10.89 1.32
C ARG A 276 6.71 -11.80 1.14
N TYR A 277 6.56 -12.35 -0.07
CA TYR A 277 5.44 -13.24 -0.44
C TYR A 277 5.87 -14.33 -1.44
N ASP A 278 6.86 -15.12 -1.06
CA ASP A 278 7.54 -16.10 -1.93
C ASP A 278 6.63 -17.22 -2.46
N LYS A 279 5.50 -17.46 -1.82
CA LYS A 279 4.56 -18.53 -2.20
C LYS A 279 3.40 -18.08 -3.08
N LEU A 280 3.27 -16.76 -3.34
CA LEU A 280 2.09 -16.22 -4.02
C LEU A 280 1.91 -16.79 -5.43
N SER A 281 2.97 -16.89 -6.23
CA SER A 281 2.91 -17.52 -7.57
C SER A 281 2.47 -18.99 -7.52
N GLN A 282 2.90 -19.73 -6.49
CA GLN A 282 2.49 -21.13 -6.27
C GLN A 282 1.02 -21.24 -5.84
N ILE A 283 0.58 -20.37 -4.91
CA ILE A 283 -0.81 -20.28 -4.44
C ILE A 283 -1.76 -20.00 -5.62
N LEU A 284 -1.34 -19.15 -6.54
CA LEU A 284 -2.09 -18.84 -7.75
C LEU A 284 -2.02 -19.93 -8.83
N ASN A 285 -1.17 -20.94 -8.68
CA ASN A 285 -0.88 -21.98 -9.66
C ASN A 285 -0.37 -21.44 -11.01
N ILE A 286 0.43 -20.36 -11.00
CA ILE A 286 0.94 -19.71 -12.20
C ILE A 286 2.45 -19.69 -12.31
N GLY A 287 3.19 -20.11 -11.27
CA GLY A 287 4.65 -20.15 -11.27
C GLY A 287 5.25 -20.46 -9.91
N GLN A 288 6.57 -20.24 -9.79
CA GLN A 288 7.32 -20.44 -8.55
C GLN A 288 8.19 -19.22 -8.19
N SER A 289 7.92 -18.07 -8.78
CA SER A 289 8.66 -16.85 -8.51
C SER A 289 8.44 -16.41 -7.07
N GLN A 290 9.52 -16.01 -6.40
CA GLN A 290 9.48 -15.30 -5.13
C GLN A 290 9.07 -13.85 -5.36
N GLY A 291 8.62 -13.17 -4.30
CA GLY A 291 8.24 -11.77 -4.38
C GLY A 291 8.43 -11.01 -3.08
N VAL A 292 8.78 -9.73 -3.22
CA VAL A 292 8.75 -8.75 -2.15
C VAL A 292 8.16 -7.45 -2.70
N GLY A 293 7.22 -6.85 -1.97
CA GLY A 293 6.51 -5.69 -2.45
C GLY A 293 6.14 -4.69 -1.36
N VAL A 294 5.77 -3.49 -1.81
CA VAL A 294 5.24 -2.41 -0.97
C VAL A 294 4.05 -1.75 -1.65
N ALA A 295 3.06 -1.38 -0.87
CA ALA A 295 1.95 -0.54 -1.33
C ALA A 295 1.75 0.65 -0.38
N PHE A 296 1.59 1.83 -0.94
CA PHE A 296 1.32 3.08 -0.26
C PHE A 296 -0.14 3.48 -0.47
N GLY A 297 -0.79 3.90 0.60
CA GLY A 297 -2.12 4.50 0.53
C GLY A 297 -2.00 5.98 0.14
N VAL A 298 -2.15 6.30 -1.13
CA VAL A 298 -1.97 7.66 -1.67
C VAL A 298 -2.91 8.66 -0.99
N ASP A 299 -4.17 8.26 -0.76
CA ASP A 299 -5.15 9.10 -0.08
C ASP A 299 -4.75 9.41 1.38
N ARG A 300 -4.02 8.50 2.04
CA ARG A 300 -3.47 8.73 3.38
C ARG A 300 -2.29 9.68 3.35
N ILE A 301 -1.43 9.57 2.33
CA ILE A 301 -0.30 10.48 2.12
C ILE A 301 -0.80 11.89 1.79
N ILE A 302 -1.81 12.05 0.92
CA ILE A 302 -2.43 13.35 0.60
C ILE A 302 -2.79 14.12 1.88
N ASN A 303 -3.37 13.41 2.86
CA ASN A 303 -3.82 14.02 4.12
C ASN A 303 -2.66 14.37 5.09
N GLN A 304 -1.45 13.88 4.85
CA GLN A 304 -0.24 14.19 5.63
C GLN A 304 0.60 15.31 4.99
N LEU A 305 0.41 15.56 3.70
CA LEU A 305 1.18 16.58 2.99
C LEU A 305 0.72 18.00 3.34
N GLN A 306 1.68 18.84 3.68
CA GLN A 306 1.48 20.26 3.90
C GLN A 306 2.14 21.08 2.77
N LEU A 307 1.90 20.68 1.51
CA LEU A 307 2.43 21.45 0.40
C LEU A 307 1.80 22.83 0.39
N ASP A 308 2.64 23.85 0.31
CA ASP A 308 2.19 25.18 -0.06
C ASP A 308 1.97 25.20 -1.59
N THR A 309 0.71 24.96 -1.98
CA THR A 309 0.33 24.91 -3.39
C THR A 309 -0.07 26.30 -3.92
N HIS A 310 0.31 27.37 -3.25
CA HIS A 310 0.14 28.71 -3.81
C HIS A 310 1.04 28.85 -5.05
N LYS A 311 0.60 28.27 -6.15
CA LYS A 311 1.10 28.68 -7.47
C LYS A 311 0.66 30.13 -7.64
N GLU A 312 1.63 31.02 -7.77
CA GLU A 312 1.33 32.39 -8.18
C GLU A 312 0.51 32.33 -9.47
N LYS A 313 -0.68 32.90 -9.42
CA LYS A 313 -1.53 33.01 -10.59
C LYS A 313 -1.32 34.39 -11.18
N ILE A 314 -0.90 34.45 -12.42
CA ILE A 314 -0.83 35.70 -13.16
C ILE A 314 -2.20 35.93 -13.79
N PHE A 315 -2.82 37.04 -13.48
CA PHE A 315 -4.05 37.51 -14.08
C PHE A 315 -3.73 38.65 -15.06
N LEU A 316 -4.09 38.44 -16.32
CA LEU A 316 -4.01 39.49 -17.33
C LEU A 316 -5.39 40.11 -17.46
N ILE A 317 -5.47 41.39 -17.15
CA ILE A 317 -6.70 42.17 -17.25
C ILE A 317 -6.38 43.38 -18.12
N SER A 318 -7.03 43.46 -19.29
CA SER A 318 -6.88 44.60 -20.19
C SER A 318 -8.21 45.01 -20.79
N GLN A 319 -8.35 46.27 -21.13
CA GLN A 319 -9.45 46.79 -21.95
C GLN A 319 -9.15 46.60 -23.47
N TYR A 320 -7.91 46.26 -23.80
CA TYR A 320 -7.45 46.03 -25.19
C TYR A 320 -7.14 44.53 -25.38
N GLU A 321 -8.01 43.87 -26.10
CA GLU A 321 -7.92 42.41 -26.30
C GLU A 321 -6.64 42.00 -27.03
N GLU A 322 -6.22 42.74 -28.05
CA GLU A 322 -5.00 42.46 -28.83
C GLU A 322 -3.75 42.41 -27.96
N GLU A 323 -3.53 43.44 -27.14
CA GLU A 323 -2.39 43.53 -26.21
C GLU A 323 -2.39 42.39 -25.18
N MET A 324 -3.59 41.97 -24.75
CA MET A 324 -3.74 40.89 -23.78
C MET A 324 -3.32 39.54 -24.39
N TYR A 325 -3.68 39.30 -25.66
CA TYR A 325 -3.27 38.08 -26.37
C TYR A 325 -1.77 38.09 -26.65
N ASP A 326 -1.18 39.19 -27.04
CA ASP A 326 0.27 39.31 -27.29
C ASP A 326 1.07 39.00 -26.01
N ILE A 327 0.66 39.54 -24.87
CA ILE A 327 1.30 39.26 -23.57
C ILE A 327 1.09 37.83 -23.16
N SER A 328 -0.14 37.25 -23.36
CA SER A 328 -0.43 35.87 -23.08
C SER A 328 0.46 34.91 -23.91
N ASP A 329 0.63 35.20 -25.19
CA ASP A 329 1.47 34.41 -26.10
C ASP A 329 2.94 34.43 -25.68
N GLU A 330 3.44 35.60 -25.17
CA GLU A 330 4.79 35.69 -24.67
C GLU A 330 5.00 34.95 -23.34
N LEU A 331 4.00 34.95 -22.46
CA LEU A 331 4.01 34.15 -21.23
C LEU A 331 3.97 32.66 -21.54
N ASP A 332 3.13 32.23 -22.48
CA ASP A 332 3.00 30.83 -22.91
C ASP A 332 4.29 30.29 -23.53
N LYS A 333 4.99 31.08 -24.37
CA LYS A 333 6.34 30.74 -24.89
C LYS A 333 7.36 30.49 -23.78
N ASN A 334 7.21 31.16 -22.66
CA ASN A 334 8.07 31.00 -21.48
C ASN A 334 7.49 30.00 -20.45
N HIS A 335 6.43 29.24 -20.81
CA HIS A 335 5.74 28.28 -19.93
C HIS A 335 5.20 28.90 -18.62
N ILE A 336 4.80 30.15 -18.66
CA ILE A 336 4.21 30.89 -17.53
C ILE A 336 2.69 30.94 -17.72
N PRO A 337 1.91 30.12 -17.00
CA PRO A 337 0.47 30.11 -17.14
C PRO A 337 -0.17 31.38 -16.62
N CYS A 338 -1.08 31.97 -17.38
CA CYS A 338 -1.87 33.12 -16.99
C CYS A 338 -3.36 32.91 -17.20
N LEU A 339 -4.17 33.71 -16.51
CA LEU A 339 -5.63 33.72 -16.65
C LEU A 339 -6.03 35.06 -17.29
N LEU A 340 -6.82 35.00 -18.39
CA LEU A 340 -7.28 36.17 -19.11
C LEU A 340 -8.66 36.57 -18.62
N TYR A 341 -8.85 37.84 -18.34
CA TYR A 341 -10.15 38.42 -17.99
C TYR A 341 -10.45 39.65 -18.88
N THR A 342 -11.58 39.62 -19.53
CA THR A 342 -12.06 40.70 -20.40
C THR A 342 -12.95 41.74 -19.71
N SER A 343 -13.25 41.53 -18.43
CA SER A 343 -14.10 42.42 -17.63
C SER A 343 -13.35 43.00 -16.41
N PRO A 344 -13.54 44.27 -16.07
CA PRO A 344 -12.86 44.92 -14.96
C PRO A 344 -13.31 44.48 -13.55
N SER A 345 -14.22 43.55 -13.43
CA SER A 345 -14.66 43.02 -12.14
C SER A 345 -14.93 41.50 -12.26
N PRO A 346 -13.94 40.65 -11.95
CA PRO A 346 -14.26 39.27 -11.69
C PRO A 346 -15.11 39.24 -10.42
N ARG A 347 -16.35 38.84 -10.54
CA ARG A 347 -17.10 38.37 -9.38
C ARG A 347 -16.65 36.94 -9.12
N ASP A 348 -15.79 36.78 -8.08
CA ASP A 348 -15.31 35.57 -7.41
C ASP A 348 -14.47 34.57 -8.22
#